data_4f72d241fa4debf55055ee099e88aecd
#
_entry.id   4f72d241fa4debf55055ee099e88aecd
#
_cell.length_a   1.000
_cell.length_b   1.000
_cell.length_c   1.000
_cell.angle_alpha   90.00
_cell.angle_beta   90.00
_cell.angle_gamma   90.00
#
_symmetry.space_group_name_H-M   'P 1'
#
loop_
_entity.id
_entity.type
_entity.pdbx_description
1 polymer ?
#
loop_
_entity_poly.entity_id
_entity_poly.type
_entity_poly.pdbx_seq_one_letter_code
_entity_poly.pdbx_strand_id
1 'polypeptide(L)'
;IVDFRKGCEELGAIEGYKVDWEKVHANGIDFWANLPWTPEGERFYKWLEKYCDEQGIDLCILSQVNYDEGIQGKYEWLMNNTRVPNKNIYIVKTGKAKAKYASNSSLLIDDFGKNIESFVMAGGKGIKFESPGQVRQELLKL
;
A
#
# COMPACT_ATOMS: atom_id res chain seq x y z
N ILE A 1 4.76 1.13 1.30
CA ILE A 1 5.67 2.16 0.74
C ILE A 1 5.64 3.49 1.47
N VAL A 2 4.59 3.81 2.19
CA VAL A 2 4.52 4.99 3.07
C VAL A 2 4.98 4.64 4.47
N ASP A 3 5.62 5.58 5.15
CA ASP A 3 6.15 5.41 6.50
C ASP A 3 5.20 6.03 7.52
N PHE A 4 4.22 5.24 7.96
CA PHE A 4 3.25 5.65 8.97
C PHE A 4 3.91 6.02 10.30
N ARG A 5 4.91 5.23 10.73
CA ARG A 5 5.62 5.49 11.98
C ARG A 5 6.33 6.85 11.96
N LYS A 6 7.07 7.11 10.89
CA LYS A 6 7.73 8.41 10.71
C LYS A 6 6.74 9.57 10.68
N GLY A 7 5.60 9.39 10.01
CA GLY A 7 4.52 10.36 10.02
C GLY A 7 4.01 10.65 11.44
N CYS A 8 3.83 9.63 12.26
CA CYS A 8 3.45 9.78 13.66
C CYS A 8 4.53 10.48 14.48
N GLU A 9 5.80 10.16 14.26
CA GLU A 9 6.94 10.81 14.93
C GLU A 9 7.00 12.30 14.58
N GLU A 10 6.84 12.66 13.32
CA GLU A 10 6.82 14.06 12.86
C GLU A 10 5.65 14.86 13.43
N LEU A 11 4.50 14.22 13.62
CA LEU A 11 3.32 14.83 14.24
C LEU A 11 3.40 14.89 15.78
N GLY A 12 4.34 14.17 16.39
CA GLY A 12 4.39 14.00 17.85
C GLY A 12 3.27 13.10 18.37
N ALA A 13 2.76 12.20 17.55
CA ALA A 13 1.63 11.30 17.85
C ALA A 13 2.06 9.88 18.23
N ILE A 14 3.33 9.66 18.54
CA ILE A 14 3.83 8.35 18.95
C ILE A 14 4.67 8.46 20.21
N GLU A 15 4.43 7.54 21.16
CA GLU A 15 5.21 7.38 22.37
C GLU A 15 5.53 5.89 22.54
N GLY A 16 6.80 5.52 22.32
CA GLY A 16 7.21 4.12 22.28
C GLY A 16 6.53 3.39 21.13
N TYR A 17 5.64 2.43 21.45
CA TYR A 17 4.84 1.69 20.47
C TYR A 17 3.38 2.15 20.41
N LYS A 18 2.99 3.12 21.23
CA LYS A 18 1.62 3.63 21.28
C LYS A 18 1.44 4.79 20.35
N VAL A 19 0.40 4.70 19.52
CA VAL A 19 -0.03 5.79 18.65
C VAL A 19 -1.08 6.61 19.36
N ASP A 20 -0.90 7.92 19.40
CA ASP A 20 -1.92 8.86 19.84
C ASP A 20 -2.90 9.13 18.67
N TRP A 21 -3.92 8.32 18.58
CA TRP A 21 -4.92 8.40 17.53
C TRP A 21 -5.74 9.69 17.56
N GLU A 22 -5.88 10.32 18.72
CA GLU A 22 -6.52 11.63 18.82
C GLU A 22 -5.77 12.69 18.01
N LYS A 23 -4.44 12.72 18.13
CA LYS A 23 -3.60 13.62 17.34
C LYS A 23 -3.65 13.31 15.85
N VAL A 24 -3.62 12.02 15.48
CA VAL A 24 -3.73 11.59 14.09
C VAL A 24 -5.08 12.03 13.50
N HIS A 25 -6.19 11.77 14.18
CA HIS A 25 -7.52 12.17 13.72
C HIS A 25 -7.70 13.71 13.72
N ALA A 26 -7.12 14.42 14.68
CA ALA A 26 -7.18 15.88 14.70
C ALA A 26 -6.44 16.52 13.53
N ASN A 27 -5.40 15.90 13.00
CA ASN A 27 -4.69 16.33 11.80
C ASN A 27 -5.47 16.02 10.50
N GLY A 28 -6.45 15.12 10.57
CA GLY A 28 -7.39 14.82 9.50
C GLY A 28 -6.73 14.28 8.22
N ILE A 29 -7.20 14.74 7.09
CA ILE A 29 -6.75 14.34 5.75
C ILE A 29 -5.25 14.60 5.57
N ASP A 30 -4.76 15.73 6.07
CA ASP A 30 -3.37 16.17 5.88
C ASP A 30 -2.34 15.17 6.44
N PHE A 31 -2.64 14.50 7.53
CA PHE A 31 -1.76 13.48 8.06
C PHE A 31 -1.49 12.37 7.02
N TRP A 32 -2.56 11.86 6.43
CA TRP A 32 -2.47 10.77 5.45
C TRP A 32 -1.92 11.23 4.11
N ALA A 33 -2.33 12.42 3.67
CA ALA A 33 -1.91 12.99 2.39
C ALA A 33 -0.41 13.35 2.36
N ASN A 34 0.19 13.60 3.51
CA ASN A 34 1.59 14.04 3.62
C ASN A 34 2.52 12.99 4.25
N LEU A 35 2.11 11.73 4.31
CA LEU A 35 2.99 10.67 4.82
C LEU A 35 4.28 10.60 3.97
N PRO A 36 5.45 10.44 4.61
CA PRO A 36 6.68 10.25 3.87
C PRO A 36 6.74 8.85 3.24
N TRP A 37 7.54 8.75 2.17
CA TRP A 37 7.94 7.45 1.66
C TRP A 37 8.79 6.71 2.70
N THR A 38 8.73 5.37 2.69
CA THR A 38 9.78 4.59 3.36
C THR A 38 11.13 4.85 2.66
N PRO A 39 12.28 4.64 3.32
CA PRO A 39 13.60 4.97 2.75
C PRO A 39 13.86 4.43 1.34
N GLU A 40 13.35 3.24 1.03
CA GLU A 40 13.48 2.62 -0.29
C GLU A 40 12.18 2.59 -1.10
N GLY A 41 11.08 3.06 -0.52
CA GLY A 41 9.74 2.91 -1.07
C GLY A 41 9.57 3.60 -2.42
N GLU A 42 10.04 4.82 -2.55
CA GLU A 42 9.92 5.57 -3.80
C GLU A 42 10.70 4.90 -4.95
N ARG A 43 11.93 4.48 -4.67
CA ARG A 43 12.78 3.79 -5.66
C ARG A 43 12.15 2.47 -6.08
N PHE A 44 11.64 1.71 -5.12
CA PHE A 44 10.96 0.44 -5.39
C PHE A 44 9.69 0.65 -6.22
N TYR A 45 8.87 1.64 -5.86
CA TYR A 45 7.65 1.96 -6.59
C TYR A 45 7.95 2.34 -8.06
N LYS A 46 8.92 3.21 -8.28
CA LYS A 46 9.32 3.62 -9.63
C LYS A 46 9.83 2.45 -10.47
N TRP A 47 10.58 1.56 -9.85
CA TRP A 47 11.01 0.32 -10.51
C TRP A 47 9.81 -0.57 -10.87
N LEU A 48 8.88 -0.75 -9.93
CA LEU A 48 7.70 -1.58 -10.15
C LEU A 48 6.80 -1.02 -11.25
N GLU A 49 6.60 0.29 -11.27
CA GLU A 49 5.84 0.99 -12.30
C GLU A 49 6.46 0.75 -13.69
N LYS A 50 7.76 0.94 -13.80
CA LYS A 50 8.49 0.66 -15.05
C LYS A 50 8.40 -0.80 -15.45
N TYR A 51 8.58 -1.71 -14.53
CA TYR A 51 8.46 -3.16 -14.78
C TYR A 51 7.07 -3.51 -15.32
N CYS A 52 6.03 -3.01 -14.70
CA CYS A 52 4.65 -3.26 -15.15
C CYS A 52 4.41 -2.69 -16.55
N ASP A 53 4.86 -1.47 -16.81
CA ASP A 53 4.75 -0.84 -18.15
C ASP A 53 5.44 -1.68 -19.22
N GLU A 54 6.66 -2.14 -18.95
CA GLU A 54 7.45 -2.95 -19.89
C GLU A 54 6.83 -4.34 -20.14
N GLN A 55 6.16 -4.90 -19.13
CA GLN A 55 5.52 -6.22 -19.23
C GLN A 55 4.05 -6.16 -19.70
N GLY A 56 3.50 -4.96 -19.88
CA GLY A 56 2.08 -4.79 -20.20
C GLY A 56 1.14 -5.22 -19.07
N ILE A 57 1.55 -5.02 -17.84
CA ILE A 57 0.79 -5.38 -16.63
C ILE A 57 0.17 -4.13 -16.03
N ASP A 58 -1.13 -4.20 -15.67
CA ASP A 58 -1.78 -3.13 -14.94
C ASP A 58 -1.31 -3.09 -13.50
N LEU A 59 -0.72 -1.96 -13.10
CA LEU A 59 -0.38 -1.71 -11.71
C LEU A 59 -1.56 -1.10 -10.99
N CYS A 60 -2.00 -1.77 -9.94
CA CYS A 60 -3.11 -1.34 -9.10
C CYS A 60 -2.65 -1.12 -7.66
N ILE A 61 -3.33 -0.24 -6.95
CA ILE A 61 -3.16 -0.05 -5.51
C ILE A 61 -4.37 -0.66 -4.81
N LEU A 62 -4.10 -1.53 -3.84
CA LEU A 62 -5.12 -2.17 -3.01
C LEU A 62 -4.76 -1.92 -1.54
N SER A 63 -5.44 -0.98 -0.91
CA SER A 63 -5.11 -0.50 0.42
C SER A 63 -6.29 -0.62 1.36
N GLN A 64 -6.00 -0.76 2.66
CA GLN A 64 -7.00 -0.83 3.70
C GLN A 64 -7.04 0.46 4.51
N VAL A 65 -8.23 1.01 4.67
CA VAL A 65 -8.53 2.06 5.65
C VAL A 65 -10.03 2.10 5.88
N ASN A 66 -10.48 2.37 7.11
CA ASN A 66 -11.87 2.27 7.48
C ASN A 66 -12.51 3.56 8.00
N TYR A 67 -11.89 4.72 7.73
CA TYR A 67 -12.44 6.02 8.10
C TYR A 67 -12.18 7.05 6.99
N ASP A 68 -13.09 8.01 6.87
CA ASP A 68 -13.20 8.87 5.69
C ASP A 68 -11.98 9.72 5.41
N GLU A 69 -11.40 10.37 6.45
CA GLU A 69 -10.20 11.19 6.28
C GLU A 69 -8.98 10.38 5.83
N GLY A 70 -8.89 9.12 6.25
CA GLY A 70 -7.84 8.22 5.80
C GLY A 70 -8.03 7.80 4.34
N ILE A 71 -9.26 7.54 3.92
CA ILE A 71 -9.59 7.23 2.52
C ILE A 71 -9.21 8.40 1.61
N GLN A 72 -9.68 9.59 1.94
CA GLN A 72 -9.40 10.79 1.14
C GLN A 72 -7.91 11.12 1.13
N GLY A 73 -7.25 11.06 2.28
CA GLY A 73 -5.82 11.33 2.38
C GLY A 73 -4.97 10.35 1.56
N LYS A 74 -5.34 9.07 1.53
CA LYS A 74 -4.65 8.08 0.69
C LYS A 74 -4.82 8.38 -0.81
N TYR A 75 -6.00 8.76 -1.24
CA TYR A 75 -6.21 9.18 -2.63
C TYR A 75 -5.37 10.40 -2.99
N GLU A 76 -5.34 11.42 -2.14
CA GLU A 76 -4.51 12.61 -2.35
C GLU A 76 -3.02 12.27 -2.39
N TRP A 77 -2.57 11.41 -1.47
CA TRP A 77 -1.18 10.94 -1.46
C TRP A 77 -0.82 10.25 -2.78
N LEU A 78 -1.66 9.33 -3.24
CA LEU A 78 -1.42 8.60 -4.48
C LEU A 78 -1.44 9.52 -5.70
N MET A 79 -2.35 10.48 -5.74
CA MET A 79 -2.44 11.47 -6.80
C MET A 79 -1.17 12.32 -6.88
N ASN A 80 -0.62 12.72 -5.74
CA ASN A 80 0.55 13.59 -5.67
C ASN A 80 1.88 12.85 -5.87
N ASN A 81 1.94 11.56 -5.58
CA ASN A 81 3.19 10.80 -5.53
C ASN A 81 3.30 9.68 -6.57
N THR A 82 2.21 9.36 -7.26
CA THR A 82 2.17 8.26 -8.24
C THR A 82 1.43 8.66 -9.50
N ARG A 83 1.56 7.84 -10.56
CA ARG A 83 0.81 7.99 -11.79
C ARG A 83 -0.33 6.97 -11.92
N VAL A 84 -0.63 6.24 -10.85
CA VAL A 84 -1.72 5.25 -10.86
C VAL A 84 -3.04 5.94 -11.09
N PRO A 85 -3.80 5.59 -12.13
CA PRO A 85 -5.10 6.23 -12.39
C PRO A 85 -6.13 5.81 -11.33
N ASN A 86 -7.10 6.67 -11.07
CA ASN A 86 -8.14 6.40 -10.06
C ASN A 86 -8.86 5.06 -10.27
N LYS A 87 -9.07 4.66 -11.50
CA LYS A 87 -9.69 3.36 -11.82
C LYS A 87 -8.90 2.15 -11.34
N ASN A 88 -7.63 2.32 -11.03
CA ASN A 88 -6.72 1.28 -10.54
C ASN A 88 -6.44 1.41 -9.03
N ILE A 89 -7.16 2.26 -8.33
CA ILE A 89 -7.04 2.45 -6.88
C ILE A 89 -8.27 1.86 -6.19
N TYR A 90 -8.03 0.89 -5.34
CA TYR A 90 -9.06 0.17 -4.58
C TYR A 90 -8.77 0.32 -3.09
N ILE A 91 -9.67 0.96 -2.36
CA ILE A 91 -9.55 1.10 -0.91
C ILE A 91 -10.65 0.27 -0.26
N VAL A 92 -10.24 -0.66 0.59
CA VAL A 92 -11.12 -1.58 1.30
C VAL A 92 -11.12 -1.30 2.79
N LYS A 93 -12.19 -1.69 3.48
CA LYS A 93 -12.34 -1.44 4.92
C LYS A 93 -11.68 -2.49 5.80
N THR A 94 -11.45 -3.68 5.25
CA THR A 94 -10.79 -4.79 5.97
C THR A 94 -9.73 -5.44 5.09
N GLY A 95 -8.70 -6.02 5.71
CA GLY A 95 -7.70 -6.80 4.98
C GLY A 95 -8.30 -7.99 4.25
N LYS A 96 -9.28 -8.65 4.86
CA LYS A 96 -10.01 -9.79 4.27
C LYS A 96 -10.74 -9.41 2.98
N ALA A 97 -11.23 -8.17 2.86
CA ALA A 97 -11.90 -7.70 1.66
C ALA A 97 -10.97 -7.61 0.44
N LYS A 98 -9.65 -7.60 0.64
CA LYS A 98 -8.67 -7.65 -0.46
C LYS A 98 -8.81 -8.92 -1.32
N ALA A 99 -9.24 -10.02 -0.73
CA ALA A 99 -9.43 -11.29 -1.42
C ALA A 99 -10.49 -11.23 -2.54
N LYS A 100 -11.39 -10.26 -2.51
CA LYS A 100 -12.41 -10.05 -3.58
C LYS A 100 -11.78 -9.69 -4.94
N TYR A 101 -10.56 -9.20 -4.93
CA TYR A 101 -9.84 -8.82 -6.15
C TYR A 101 -8.94 -9.93 -6.70
N ALA A 102 -8.95 -11.09 -6.04
CA ALA A 102 -8.17 -12.25 -6.47
C ALA A 102 -8.76 -12.89 -7.74
N SER A 103 -7.88 -13.21 -8.67
CA SER A 103 -8.18 -14.00 -9.86
C SER A 103 -6.92 -14.76 -10.27
N ASN A 104 -7.04 -15.69 -11.22
CA ASN A 104 -5.90 -16.45 -11.72
C ASN A 104 -4.85 -15.58 -12.45
N SER A 105 -5.22 -14.35 -12.81
CA SER A 105 -4.33 -13.38 -13.49
C SER A 105 -3.89 -12.22 -12.58
N SER A 106 -4.23 -12.26 -11.29
CA SER A 106 -3.86 -11.21 -10.34
C SER A 106 -2.79 -11.66 -9.33
N LEU A 107 -1.91 -10.73 -9.00
CA LEU A 107 -0.84 -10.92 -8.03
C LEU A 107 -0.92 -9.82 -6.98
N LEU A 108 -0.99 -10.18 -5.71
CA LEU A 108 -0.93 -9.25 -4.58
C LEU A 108 0.47 -9.23 -3.98
N ILE A 109 1.02 -8.03 -3.81
CA ILE A 109 2.22 -7.78 -3.00
C ILE A 109 1.77 -7.06 -1.74
N ASP A 110 1.94 -7.69 -0.59
CA ASP A 110 1.46 -7.16 0.71
C ASP A 110 2.43 -7.61 1.81
N ASP A 111 2.66 -6.77 2.80
CA ASP A 111 3.54 -7.09 3.93
C ASP A 111 2.86 -7.94 5.01
N PHE A 112 1.54 -8.05 4.96
CA PHE A 112 0.78 -8.81 5.92
C PHE A 112 0.43 -10.21 5.38
N GLY A 113 1.04 -11.23 5.99
CA GLY A 113 0.92 -12.62 5.52
C GLY A 113 -0.50 -13.13 5.42
N LYS A 114 -1.40 -12.74 6.34
CA LYS A 114 -2.82 -13.14 6.29
C LYS A 114 -3.55 -12.61 5.07
N ASN A 115 -3.20 -11.41 4.60
CA ASN A 115 -3.76 -10.87 3.37
C ASN A 115 -3.32 -11.70 2.15
N ILE A 116 -2.05 -12.09 2.12
CA ILE A 116 -1.51 -12.96 1.07
C ILE A 116 -2.21 -14.33 1.07
N GLU A 117 -2.33 -14.96 2.25
CA GLU A 117 -3.01 -16.26 2.37
C GLU A 117 -4.45 -16.21 1.86
N SER A 118 -5.22 -15.20 2.29
CA SER A 118 -6.61 -15.04 1.87
C SER A 118 -6.74 -14.80 0.37
N PHE A 119 -5.82 -14.03 -0.20
CA PHE A 119 -5.80 -13.72 -1.63
C PHE A 119 -5.47 -14.97 -2.47
N VAL A 120 -4.50 -15.75 -2.03
CA VAL A 120 -4.13 -17.02 -2.70
C VAL A 120 -5.26 -18.05 -2.59
N MET A 121 -5.89 -18.18 -1.42
CA MET A 121 -7.05 -19.07 -1.24
C MET A 121 -8.21 -18.68 -2.13
N ALA A 122 -8.36 -17.42 -2.47
CA ALA A 122 -9.40 -16.92 -3.38
C ALA A 122 -9.03 -17.05 -4.88
N GLY A 123 -7.89 -17.66 -5.19
CA GLY A 123 -7.46 -17.96 -6.56
C GLY A 123 -6.44 -17.04 -7.17
N GLY A 124 -5.94 -16.05 -6.42
CA GLY A 124 -4.86 -15.17 -6.85
C GLY A 124 -3.47 -15.72 -6.56
N LYS A 125 -2.47 -14.95 -6.94
CA LYS A 125 -1.06 -15.19 -6.57
C LYS A 125 -0.66 -14.16 -5.53
N GLY A 126 0.35 -14.46 -4.72
CA GLY A 126 0.81 -13.57 -3.67
C GLY A 126 2.31 -13.57 -3.47
N ILE A 127 2.85 -12.40 -3.18
CA ILE A 127 4.22 -12.22 -2.69
C ILE A 127 4.13 -11.46 -1.38
N LYS A 128 4.55 -12.09 -0.28
CA LYS A 128 4.70 -11.38 0.98
C LYS A 128 5.90 -10.45 0.87
N PHE A 129 5.66 -9.14 1.05
CA PHE A 129 6.73 -8.15 0.99
C PHE A 129 7.62 -8.25 2.23
N GLU A 130 8.90 -8.46 2.01
CA GLU A 130 9.93 -8.41 3.06
C GLU A 130 10.99 -7.36 2.74
N SER A 131 11.35 -7.24 1.46
CA SER A 131 12.27 -6.22 0.97
C SER A 131 12.05 -5.96 -0.53
N PRO A 132 12.45 -4.79 -1.05
CA PRO A 132 12.41 -4.53 -2.49
C PRO A 132 13.19 -5.55 -3.32
N GLY A 133 14.36 -5.96 -2.84
CA GLY A 133 15.19 -6.95 -3.55
C GLY A 133 14.54 -8.31 -3.65
N GLN A 134 13.93 -8.78 -2.57
CA GLN A 134 13.20 -10.06 -2.55
C GLN A 134 12.03 -10.03 -3.55
N VAL A 135 11.22 -8.98 -3.55
CA VAL A 135 10.08 -8.87 -4.47
C VAL A 135 10.55 -8.84 -5.92
N ARG A 136 11.62 -8.09 -6.24
CA ARG A 136 12.19 -8.07 -7.59
C ARG A 136 12.60 -9.45 -8.06
N GLN A 137 13.29 -10.21 -7.21
CA GLN A 137 13.71 -11.56 -7.53
C GLN A 137 12.53 -12.49 -7.79
N GLU A 138 11.49 -12.41 -6.96
CA GLU A 138 10.31 -13.25 -7.12
C GLU A 138 9.51 -12.90 -8.38
N LEU A 139 9.35 -11.62 -8.71
CA LEU A 139 8.69 -11.17 -9.93
C LEU A 139 9.42 -11.64 -11.20
N LEU A 140 10.75 -11.60 -11.19
CA LEU A 140 11.56 -12.03 -12.34
C LEU A 140 11.54 -13.55 -12.58
N LYS A 141 11.06 -14.32 -11.62
CA LYS A 141 10.89 -15.78 -11.76
C LYS A 141 9.52 -16.20 -12.30
N LEU A 142 8.59 -15.27 -12.41
CA LEU A 142 7.23 -15.56 -12.87
C LEU A 142 7.12 -15.72 -14.40
#